data_83f2561ac73fbdb0564750b168efca5a
#
_entry.id   83f2561ac73fbdb0564750b168efca5a
#
_cell.length_a   1.000
_cell.length_b   1.000
_cell.length_c   1.000
_cell.angle_alpha   90.00
_cell.angle_beta   90.00
_cell.angle_gamma   90.00
#
_symmetry.space_group_name_H-M   'P 1'
#
loop_
_entity.id
_entity.type
_entity.pdbx_description
1 polymer ?
#
loop_
_entity_poly.entity_id
_entity_poly.type
_entity_poly.pdbx_seq_one_letter_code
_entity_poly.pdbx_strand_id
1 'polypeptide(L)'
;MSDTDKKMRLSTGPDLTIAIAGLGVVGAETARQLVQASDRLSARAGRCLRLVAVSARSDSDRGFDRTGIAFESDALALARRADVDVVIELIGGEGGVALALTEAALQAGKHVVTANKA
;
A
#
# COMPACT_ATOMS: atom_id res chain seq x y z
N MET A 1 5.41 24.35 19.18
CA MET A 1 4.59 23.52 18.31
C MET A 1 5.19 22.13 18.20
N SER A 2 4.36 21.09 18.29
CA SER A 2 4.86 19.73 18.23
C SER A 2 5.18 19.33 16.77
N ASP A 3 6.01 18.28 16.61
CA ASP A 3 6.29 17.75 15.29
C ASP A 3 5.03 17.26 14.59
N THR A 4 4.05 16.79 15.35
CA THR A 4 2.77 16.35 14.81
C THR A 4 2.02 17.49 14.14
N ASP A 5 1.99 18.65 14.77
CA ASP A 5 1.34 19.84 14.22
C ASP A 5 2.03 20.27 12.93
N LYS A 6 3.37 20.18 12.91
CA LYS A 6 4.15 20.55 11.74
C LYS A 6 3.84 19.61 10.56
N LYS A 7 3.73 18.29 10.83
CA LYS A 7 3.34 17.32 9.80
C LYS A 7 1.95 17.60 9.27
N MET A 8 1.02 17.91 10.13
CA MET A 8 -0.36 18.19 9.70
C MET A 8 -0.43 19.42 8.81
N ARG A 9 0.43 20.40 9.01
CA ARG A 9 0.48 21.59 8.16
C ARG A 9 1.00 21.30 6.76
N LEU A 10 1.87 20.30 6.62
CA LEU A 10 2.42 19.92 5.32
C LEU A 10 1.45 19.06 4.54
N SER A 11 0.44 18.53 5.21
CA SER A 11 -0.56 17.68 4.58
C SER A 11 -1.72 18.52 4.07
N THR A 12 -2.06 18.38 2.80
CA THR A 12 -3.16 19.13 2.17
C THR A 12 -4.47 18.35 2.16
N GLY A 13 -4.52 17.18 2.80
CA GLY A 13 -5.72 16.37 2.87
C GLY A 13 -5.60 15.29 3.91
N PRO A 14 -6.59 14.42 4.06
CA PRO A 14 -6.53 13.31 5.00
C PRO A 14 -5.39 12.35 4.64
N ASP A 15 -4.96 11.55 5.63
CA ASP A 15 -3.95 10.53 5.40
C ASP A 15 -4.37 9.62 4.26
N LEU A 16 -3.41 9.25 3.43
CA LEU A 16 -3.63 8.30 2.36
C LEU A 16 -3.09 6.94 2.82
N THR A 17 -3.99 5.99 3.00
CA THR A 17 -3.63 4.66 3.46
C THR A 17 -3.46 3.72 2.29
N ILE A 18 -2.38 2.94 2.32
CA ILE A 18 -1.91 2.17 1.18
C ILE A 18 -1.82 0.69 1.55
N ALA A 19 -2.23 -0.16 0.63
CA ALA A 19 -1.98 -1.60 0.70
C ALA A 19 -1.19 -2.04 -0.51
N ILE A 20 -0.28 -2.98 -0.32
CA ILE A 20 0.51 -3.55 -1.41
C ILE A 20 0.16 -5.02 -1.57
N ALA A 21 -0.24 -5.40 -2.78
CA ALA A 21 -0.47 -6.79 -3.16
C ALA A 21 0.72 -7.28 -3.97
N GLY A 22 1.40 -8.30 -3.47
CA GLY A 22 2.57 -8.87 -4.10
C GLY A 22 3.86 -8.32 -3.50
N LEU A 23 4.56 -9.16 -2.76
CA LEU A 23 5.81 -8.79 -2.11
C LEU A 23 7.00 -9.52 -2.74
N GLY A 24 7.04 -9.59 -4.06
CA GLY A 24 8.24 -10.00 -4.78
C GLY A 24 9.31 -8.92 -4.67
N VAL A 25 10.27 -8.92 -5.57
CA VAL A 25 11.39 -7.97 -5.51
C VAL A 25 10.89 -6.52 -5.52
N VAL A 26 10.03 -6.19 -6.46
CA VAL A 26 9.51 -4.81 -6.60
C VAL A 26 8.58 -4.46 -5.45
N GLY A 27 7.67 -5.37 -5.08
CA GLY A 27 6.72 -5.11 -4.03
C GLY A 27 7.38 -4.93 -2.66
N ALA A 28 8.36 -5.78 -2.34
CA ALA A 28 9.08 -5.66 -1.08
C ALA A 28 9.88 -4.36 -1.01
N GLU A 29 10.52 -3.97 -2.13
CA GLU A 29 11.25 -2.71 -2.19
C GLU A 29 10.32 -1.51 -2.04
N THR A 30 9.16 -1.55 -2.69
CA THR A 30 8.14 -0.50 -2.56
C THR A 30 7.69 -0.38 -1.11
N ALA A 31 7.42 -1.52 -0.46
CA ALA A 31 7.03 -1.52 0.96
C ALA A 31 8.12 -0.92 1.83
N ARG A 32 9.37 -1.32 1.60
CA ARG A 32 10.50 -0.81 2.36
C ARG A 32 10.62 0.72 2.20
N GLN A 33 10.47 1.23 1.00
CA GLN A 33 10.54 2.67 0.75
C GLN A 33 9.41 3.41 1.47
N LEU A 34 8.19 2.89 1.43
CA LEU A 34 7.07 3.53 2.11
C LEU A 34 7.27 3.56 3.63
N VAL A 35 7.87 2.52 4.20
CA VAL A 35 8.14 2.46 5.64
C VAL A 35 9.29 3.39 6.02
N GLN A 36 10.42 3.32 5.30
CA GLN A 36 11.65 4.01 5.68
C GLN A 36 11.68 5.48 5.24
N ALA A 37 11.03 5.81 4.14
CA ALA A 37 11.06 7.14 3.56
C ALA A 37 9.69 7.83 3.62
N SER A 38 8.83 7.42 4.55
CA SER A 38 7.46 7.92 4.59
C SER A 38 7.36 9.43 4.75
N ASP A 39 8.22 10.03 5.55
CA ASP A 39 8.18 11.48 5.76
C ASP A 39 8.50 12.24 4.47
N ARG A 40 9.53 11.78 3.74
CA ARG A 40 9.93 12.42 2.49
C ARG A 40 8.86 12.24 1.42
N LEU A 41 8.33 11.03 1.30
CA LEU A 41 7.30 10.73 0.32
C LEU A 41 6.00 11.49 0.63
N SER A 42 5.66 11.58 1.91
CA SER A 42 4.48 12.32 2.35
C SER A 42 4.60 13.79 2.03
N ALA A 43 5.78 14.38 2.24
CA ALA A 43 6.02 15.78 1.93
C ALA A 43 5.82 16.06 0.43
N ARG A 44 6.29 15.16 -0.43
CA ARG A 44 6.13 15.30 -1.88
C ARG A 44 4.69 15.17 -2.33
N ALA A 45 3.95 14.27 -1.69
CA ALA A 45 2.55 14.04 -2.03
C ALA A 45 1.62 15.13 -1.47
N GLY A 46 2.08 15.91 -0.49
CA GLY A 46 1.23 16.86 0.22
C GLY A 46 0.24 16.20 1.16
N ARG A 47 0.40 14.91 1.43
CA ARG A 47 -0.47 14.11 2.31
C ARG A 47 0.38 13.09 3.02
N CYS A 48 -0.03 12.68 4.21
CA CYS A 48 0.64 11.60 4.90
C CYS A 48 0.34 10.27 4.21
N LEU A 49 1.38 9.58 3.77
CA LEU A 49 1.27 8.27 3.15
C LEU A 49 1.59 7.21 4.19
N ARG A 50 0.73 6.22 4.33
CA ARG A 50 0.91 5.19 5.35
C ARG A 50 0.59 3.81 4.79
N LEU A 51 1.57 2.90 4.89
CA LEU A 51 1.35 1.50 4.52
C LEU A 51 0.64 0.81 5.66
N VAL A 52 -0.56 0.28 5.42
CA VAL A 52 -1.38 -0.34 6.47
C VAL A 52 -1.58 -1.84 6.29
N ALA A 53 -1.38 -2.37 5.08
CA ALA A 53 -1.59 -3.79 4.83
C ALA A 53 -0.77 -4.26 3.63
N VAL A 54 -0.40 -5.52 3.66
CA VAL A 54 0.31 -6.17 2.55
C VAL A 54 -0.26 -7.55 2.33
N SER A 55 -0.08 -8.08 1.12
CA SER A 55 -0.46 -9.44 0.79
C SER A 55 0.64 -10.11 -0.01
N ALA A 56 0.88 -11.38 0.27
CA ALA A 56 1.87 -12.19 -0.44
C ALA A 56 1.49 -13.66 -0.31
N ARG A 57 2.18 -14.51 -1.06
CA ARG A 57 1.95 -15.96 -1.00
C ARG A 57 2.35 -16.56 0.33
N SER A 58 3.34 -15.97 1.00
CA SER A 58 3.79 -16.45 2.30
C SER A 58 4.11 -15.26 3.20
N ASP A 59 3.95 -15.47 4.50
CA ASP A 59 4.24 -14.47 5.52
C ASP A 59 5.70 -14.62 5.97
N SER A 60 6.62 -14.29 5.08
CA SER A 60 8.05 -14.36 5.38
C SER A 60 8.66 -12.96 5.44
N ASP A 61 9.80 -12.86 6.14
CA ASP A 61 10.52 -11.60 6.26
C ASP A 61 11.02 -11.14 4.89
N ARG A 62 10.80 -9.88 4.58
CA ARG A 62 11.21 -9.30 3.30
C ARG A 62 12.00 -8.02 3.48
N GLY A 63 12.61 -7.86 4.65
CA GLY A 63 13.59 -6.80 4.88
C GLY A 63 13.02 -5.43 5.20
N PHE A 64 11.77 -5.35 5.64
CA PHE A 64 11.22 -4.09 6.14
C PHE A 64 10.45 -4.32 7.45
N ASP A 65 10.32 -3.26 8.22
CA ASP A 65 9.61 -3.31 9.51
C ASP A 65 8.11 -3.40 9.24
N ARG A 66 7.49 -4.47 9.74
CA ARG A 66 6.07 -4.74 9.54
C ARG A 66 5.22 -4.38 10.77
N THR A 67 5.80 -3.69 11.73
CA THR A 67 5.05 -3.26 12.91
C THR A 67 3.87 -2.36 12.50
N GLY A 68 2.69 -2.73 12.92
CA GLY A 68 1.47 -1.97 12.58
C GLY A 68 0.94 -2.23 11.18
N ILE A 69 1.54 -3.13 10.42
CA ILE A 69 1.11 -3.47 9.05
C ILE A 69 0.46 -4.84 9.07
N ALA A 70 -0.79 -4.92 8.62
CA ALA A 70 -1.53 -6.18 8.56
C ALA A 70 -1.04 -7.03 7.38
N PHE A 71 -1.04 -8.33 7.58
CA PHE A 71 -0.75 -9.28 6.51
C PHE A 71 -2.04 -10.01 6.12
N GLU A 72 -2.37 -10.00 4.83
CA GLU A 72 -3.49 -10.74 4.29
C GLU A 72 -2.98 -11.81 3.34
N SER A 73 -3.35 -13.05 3.58
CA SER A 73 -2.97 -14.15 2.69
C SER A 73 -3.76 -14.13 1.37
N ASP A 74 -4.94 -13.54 1.39
CA ASP A 74 -5.79 -13.36 0.21
C ASP A 74 -5.69 -11.92 -0.26
N ALA A 75 -5.14 -11.72 -1.46
CA ALA A 75 -4.98 -10.37 -2.00
C ALA A 75 -6.32 -9.63 -2.12
N LEU A 76 -7.41 -10.34 -2.43
CA LEU A 76 -8.72 -9.72 -2.54
C LEU A 76 -9.20 -9.12 -1.23
N ALA A 77 -8.70 -9.61 -0.09
CA ALA A 77 -9.04 -9.04 1.20
C ALA A 77 -8.59 -7.59 1.32
N LEU A 78 -7.52 -7.20 0.62
CA LEU A 78 -7.06 -5.81 0.62
C LEU A 78 -8.13 -4.85 0.08
N ALA A 79 -8.86 -5.29 -0.93
CA ALA A 79 -9.92 -4.48 -1.53
C ALA A 79 -11.12 -4.30 -0.60
N ARG A 80 -11.28 -5.20 0.37
CA ARG A 80 -12.41 -5.17 1.32
C ARG A 80 -12.10 -4.38 2.59
N ARG A 81 -10.85 -3.99 2.79
CA ARG A 81 -10.45 -3.30 4.02
C ARG A 81 -10.94 -1.87 4.01
N ALA A 82 -11.64 -1.48 5.07
CA ALA A 82 -12.15 -0.11 5.19
C ALA A 82 -11.01 0.90 5.44
N ASP A 83 -9.86 0.42 5.91
CA ASP A 83 -8.71 1.27 6.23
C ASP A 83 -7.74 1.45 5.05
N VAL A 84 -8.12 1.06 3.83
CA VAL A 84 -7.27 1.17 2.64
C VAL A 84 -7.91 2.11 1.63
N ASP A 85 -7.17 3.13 1.22
CA ASP A 85 -7.59 4.07 0.17
C ASP A 85 -7.01 3.71 -1.19
N VAL A 86 -5.76 3.20 -1.20
CA VAL A 86 -5.03 2.90 -2.43
C VAL A 86 -4.49 1.48 -2.37
N VAL A 87 -4.71 0.74 -3.43
CA VAL A 87 -4.12 -0.59 -3.60
C VAL A 87 -3.04 -0.50 -4.67
N ILE A 88 -1.82 -0.87 -4.31
CA ILE A 88 -0.71 -0.99 -5.26
C ILE A 88 -0.60 -2.46 -5.62
N GLU A 89 -0.84 -2.79 -6.87
CA GLU A 89 -0.84 -4.17 -7.36
C GLU A 89 0.48 -4.45 -8.05
N LEU A 90 1.29 -5.32 -7.45
CA LEU A 90 2.60 -5.71 -7.95
C LEU A 90 2.72 -7.24 -8.01
N ILE A 91 1.59 -7.91 -8.22
CA ILE A 91 1.56 -9.36 -8.34
C ILE A 91 2.19 -9.74 -9.68
N GLY A 92 3.19 -10.61 -9.63
CA GLY A 92 3.84 -11.07 -10.85
C GLY A 92 3.01 -12.10 -11.61
N GLY A 93 3.28 -12.23 -12.90
CA GLY A 93 2.67 -13.24 -13.73
C GLY A 93 1.36 -12.78 -14.38
N GLU A 94 0.78 -13.71 -15.16
CA GLU A 94 -0.48 -13.49 -15.88
C GLU A 94 -1.60 -14.18 -15.12
N GLY A 95 -1.93 -13.71 -13.96
CA GLY A 95 -2.94 -14.36 -13.17
C GLY A 95 -4.25 -13.60 -13.13
N GLY A 96 -5.34 -14.32 -12.95
CA GLY A 96 -6.63 -13.71 -12.72
C GLY A 96 -6.70 -12.93 -11.39
N VAL A 97 -5.80 -13.22 -10.46
CA VAL A 97 -5.79 -12.56 -9.15
C VAL A 97 -5.54 -11.07 -9.28
N ALA A 98 -4.56 -10.67 -10.09
CA ALA A 98 -4.26 -9.24 -10.27
C ALA A 98 -5.45 -8.50 -10.85
N LEU A 99 -6.09 -9.06 -11.86
CA LEU A 99 -7.28 -8.46 -12.48
C LEU A 99 -8.44 -8.43 -11.49
N ALA A 100 -8.70 -9.54 -10.81
CA ALA A 100 -9.80 -9.62 -9.84
C ALA A 100 -9.62 -8.61 -8.71
N LEU A 101 -8.39 -8.46 -8.22
CA LEU A 101 -8.09 -7.48 -7.18
C LEU A 101 -8.34 -6.05 -7.68
N THR A 102 -7.87 -5.75 -8.90
CA THR A 102 -8.04 -4.43 -9.48
C THR A 102 -9.52 -4.09 -9.61
N GLU A 103 -10.31 -5.01 -10.13
CA GLU A 103 -11.76 -4.82 -10.28
C GLU A 103 -12.44 -4.64 -8.92
N ALA A 104 -12.10 -5.48 -7.95
CA ALA A 104 -12.70 -5.39 -6.61
C ALA A 104 -12.36 -4.06 -5.93
N ALA A 105 -11.13 -3.60 -6.07
CA ALA A 105 -10.71 -2.34 -5.48
C ALA A 105 -11.43 -1.15 -6.11
N LEU A 106 -11.54 -1.16 -7.44
CA LEU A 106 -12.26 -0.09 -8.14
C LEU A 106 -13.74 -0.07 -7.77
N GLN A 107 -14.35 -1.25 -7.66
CA GLN A 107 -15.76 -1.35 -7.25
C GLN A 107 -15.97 -0.86 -5.82
N ALA A 108 -14.95 -1.00 -4.96
CA ALA A 108 -15.02 -0.52 -3.59
C ALA A 108 -14.69 0.97 -3.46
N GLY A 109 -14.46 1.65 -4.58
CA GLY A 109 -14.16 3.08 -4.57
C GLY A 109 -12.73 3.42 -4.24
N LYS A 110 -11.82 2.45 -4.29
CA LYS A 110 -10.40 2.67 -4.00
C LYS A 110 -9.64 3.03 -5.26
N HIS A 111 -8.53 3.73 -5.08
CA HIS A 111 -7.59 3.98 -6.16
C HIS A 111 -6.70 2.76 -6.37
N VAL A 112 -6.30 2.52 -7.59
CA VAL A 112 -5.44 1.38 -7.91
C VAL A 112 -4.25 1.85 -8.73
N VAL A 113 -3.07 1.42 -8.30
CA VAL A 113 -1.83 1.59 -9.07
C VAL A 113 -1.36 0.18 -9.42
N THR A 114 -1.17 -0.09 -10.69
CA THR A 114 -0.73 -1.43 -11.13
C THR A 114 0.49 -1.32 -12.01
N ALA A 115 1.44 -2.24 -11.81
CA ALA A 115 2.58 -2.41 -12.68
C ALA A 115 2.35 -3.52 -13.72
N ASN A 116 1.20 -4.18 -13.66
CA ASN A 116 0.89 -5.26 -14.60
C ASN A 116 0.50 -4.66 -15.95
N LYS A 117 1.20 -5.10 -17.00
CA LYS A 117 1.01 -4.59 -18.35
C LYS A 117 0.13 -5.51 -19.22
N ALA A 118 -0.29 -6.61 -18.68
CA ALA A 118 -1.12 -7.56 -19.43
C ALA A 118 -2.59 -7.18 -19.38
#